data_fce6adac5b69cff3c26330e4733d889a
#
_entry.id   fce6adac5b69cff3c26330e4733d889a
#
_cell.length_a   1.000
_cell.length_b   1.000
_cell.length_c   1.000
_cell.angle_alpha   90.00
_cell.angle_beta   90.00
_cell.angle_gamma   90.00
#
_symmetry.space_group_name_H-M   'P 1'
#
loop_
_entity.id
_entity.type
_entity.pdbx_description
1 polymer ?
#
loop_
_entity_poly.entity_id
_entity_poly.type
_entity_poly.pdbx_seq_one_letter_code
_entity_poly.pdbx_strand_id
1 'polypeptide(L)'
;MPGGSIHRIYKPSQNDRDIFHLFDKQECHLKFTKEEEEIGKSLLLNFGIKQENEFVCLTVRDSAYLPNKDALYHNYRDCEIDNYLLAAEEITKRGIYVIRMGAKVN
;
A
#
# COMPACT_ATOMS: atom_id res chain seq x y z
N MET A 1 23.04 -4.15 -26.14
CA MET A 1 23.31 -3.34 -24.93
C MET A 1 24.68 -3.70 -24.39
N PRO A 2 25.52 -2.72 -24.12
CA PRO A 2 26.77 -2.98 -23.44
C PRO A 2 26.48 -3.64 -22.07
N GLY A 3 27.12 -4.75 -21.78
CA GLY A 3 26.92 -5.47 -20.54
C GLY A 3 25.67 -6.34 -20.44
N GLY A 4 25.05 -6.69 -21.57
CA GLY A 4 23.80 -7.49 -21.58
C GLY A 4 23.86 -8.82 -20.84
N SER A 5 25.05 -9.43 -20.72
CA SER A 5 25.26 -10.65 -19.91
C SER A 5 25.33 -10.35 -18.39
N ILE A 6 25.62 -9.12 -18.00
CA ILE A 6 25.74 -8.69 -16.61
C ILE A 6 24.39 -8.23 -16.07
N HIS A 7 23.50 -7.73 -16.94
CA HIS A 7 22.18 -7.23 -16.59
C HIS A 7 21.11 -8.32 -16.71
N ARG A 8 21.33 -9.46 -16.08
CA ARG A 8 20.29 -10.49 -16.00
C ARG A 8 19.14 -9.98 -15.14
N ILE A 9 17.96 -9.91 -15.75
CA ILE A 9 16.73 -9.70 -14.98
C ILE A 9 16.51 -10.96 -14.16
N TYR A 10 16.61 -10.83 -12.86
CA TYR A 10 16.24 -11.89 -11.94
C TYR A 10 14.75 -12.14 -12.09
N LYS A 11 14.39 -13.37 -12.43
CA LYS A 11 12.99 -13.83 -12.46
C LYS A 11 12.77 -14.64 -11.20
N PRO A 12 12.12 -14.08 -10.19
CA PRO A 12 11.80 -14.85 -8.99
C PRO A 12 10.90 -16.05 -9.37
N SER A 13 11.12 -17.17 -8.74
CA SER A 13 10.19 -18.28 -8.81
C SER A 13 8.89 -17.90 -8.09
N GLN A 14 7.79 -18.58 -8.37
CA GLN A 14 6.50 -18.31 -7.70
C GLN A 14 6.58 -18.44 -6.17
N ASN A 15 7.58 -19.12 -5.65
CA ASN A 15 7.82 -19.34 -4.23
C ASN A 15 8.99 -18.51 -3.67
N ASP A 16 9.49 -17.57 -4.43
CA ASP A 16 10.61 -16.76 -3.98
C ASP A 16 10.20 -15.83 -2.85
N ARG A 17 10.89 -15.94 -1.73
CA ARG A 17 10.64 -15.20 -0.49
C ARG A 17 11.87 -14.40 -0.06
N ASP A 18 12.59 -13.83 -1.01
CA ASP A 18 13.82 -13.10 -0.72
C ASP A 18 14.86 -13.98 0.03
N ILE A 19 15.08 -15.19 -0.48
CA ILE A 19 16.01 -16.16 0.11
C ILE A 19 17.45 -15.64 0.24
N PHE A 20 17.83 -14.64 -0.55
CA PHE A 20 19.14 -14.00 -0.51
C PHE A 20 19.21 -12.77 0.40
N HIS A 21 18.13 -12.43 1.08
CA HIS A 21 18.05 -11.28 1.97
C HIS A 21 18.45 -9.94 1.28
N LEU A 22 18.03 -9.75 0.04
CA LEU A 22 18.37 -8.55 -0.73
C LEU A 22 17.73 -7.29 -0.14
N PHE A 23 16.53 -7.41 0.43
CA PHE A 23 15.85 -6.29 1.08
C PHE A 23 16.56 -5.83 2.36
N ASP A 24 17.22 -6.74 3.05
CA ASP A 24 17.98 -6.40 4.25
C ASP A 24 19.34 -5.75 3.94
N LYS A 25 19.89 -6.04 2.76
CA LYS A 25 21.23 -5.63 2.37
C LYS A 25 21.28 -4.33 1.57
N GLN A 26 20.15 -3.90 1.04
CA GLN A 26 20.08 -2.74 0.17
C GLN A 26 19.06 -1.73 0.66
N GLU A 27 19.38 -0.46 0.49
CA GLU A 27 18.44 0.62 0.73
C GLU A 27 17.36 0.67 -0.36
N CYS A 28 16.22 1.25 -0.02
CA CYS A 28 15.15 1.47 -0.98
C CYS A 28 15.61 2.45 -2.08
N HIS A 29 15.53 2.01 -3.33
CA HIS A 29 15.90 2.82 -4.49
C HIS A 29 14.73 3.62 -5.07
N LEU A 30 13.51 3.34 -4.62
CA LEU A 30 12.31 4.04 -5.09
C LEU A 30 12.08 5.27 -4.22
N LYS A 31 11.99 6.42 -4.87
CA LYS A 31 11.69 7.70 -4.23
C LYS A 31 10.68 8.45 -5.08
N PHE A 32 9.82 9.21 -4.43
CA PHE A 32 8.94 10.13 -5.13
C PHE A 32 9.72 11.29 -5.73
N THR A 33 9.25 11.80 -6.85
CA THR A 33 9.74 13.06 -7.40
C THR A 33 9.25 14.22 -6.52
N LYS A 34 9.86 15.39 -6.69
CA LYS A 34 9.41 16.59 -5.95
C LYS A 34 7.97 16.97 -6.28
N GLU A 35 7.60 16.84 -7.56
CA GLU A 35 6.21 17.10 -8.00
C GLU A 35 5.22 16.14 -7.35
N GLU A 36 5.54 14.87 -7.28
CA GLU A 36 4.69 13.86 -6.62
C GLU A 36 4.54 14.13 -5.13
N GLU A 37 5.62 14.52 -4.46
CA GLU A 37 5.57 14.90 -3.04
C GLU A 37 4.70 16.14 -2.80
N GLU A 38 4.80 17.14 -3.67
CA GLU A 38 3.98 18.36 -3.58
C GLU A 38 2.50 18.06 -3.81
N ILE A 39 2.18 17.22 -4.80
CA ILE A 39 0.82 16.76 -5.06
C ILE A 39 0.28 16.00 -3.84
N GLY A 40 1.06 15.09 -3.28
CA GLY A 40 0.68 14.33 -2.11
C GLY A 40 0.40 15.22 -0.89
N LYS A 41 1.26 16.20 -0.61
CA LYS A 41 1.07 17.18 0.45
C LYS A 41 -0.19 18.01 0.25
N SER A 42 -0.44 18.46 -0.98
CA SER A 42 -1.64 19.24 -1.33
C SER A 42 -2.92 18.43 -1.12
N LEU A 43 -2.92 17.15 -1.49
CA LEU A 43 -4.04 16.25 -1.28
C LEU A 43 -4.31 16.02 0.22
N LEU A 44 -3.26 15.82 1.02
CA LEU A 44 -3.41 15.67 2.46
C LEU A 44 -3.99 16.94 3.10
N LEU A 45 -3.55 18.13 2.68
CA LEU A 45 -4.10 19.39 3.14
C LEU A 45 -5.58 19.55 2.79
N ASN A 46 -6.01 19.10 1.61
CA ASN A 46 -7.43 19.09 1.22
C ASN A 46 -8.28 18.20 2.13
N PHE A 47 -7.71 17.16 2.70
CA PHE A 47 -8.35 16.33 3.73
C PHE A 47 -8.24 16.91 5.15
N GLY A 48 -7.60 18.05 5.32
CA GLY A 48 -7.37 18.67 6.63
C GLY A 48 -6.19 18.11 7.39
N ILE A 49 -5.35 17.32 6.74
CA ILE A 49 -4.15 16.71 7.35
C ILE A 49 -2.95 17.60 7.04
N LYS A 50 -2.41 18.24 8.06
CA LYS A 50 -1.23 19.10 7.96
C LYS A 50 0.06 18.27 8.00
N GLN A 51 1.17 18.87 7.61
CA GLN A 51 2.47 18.22 7.56
C GLN A 51 2.93 17.67 8.93
N GLU A 52 2.57 18.34 10.02
CA GLU A 52 2.87 17.94 11.40
C GLU A 52 1.95 16.83 11.95
N ASN A 53 0.86 16.51 11.24
CA ASN A 53 -0.07 15.47 11.67
C ASN A 53 0.41 14.08 11.26
N GLU A 54 0.18 13.12 12.13
CA GLU A 54 0.40 11.72 11.83
C GLU A 54 -0.85 11.08 11.20
N PHE A 55 -0.65 10.18 10.28
CA PHE A 55 -1.74 9.42 9.69
C PHE A 55 -1.33 7.98 9.40
N VAL A 56 -2.31 7.10 9.34
CA VAL A 56 -2.15 5.71 8.91
C VAL A 56 -3.05 5.43 7.71
N CYS A 57 -2.56 4.64 6.79
CA CYS A 57 -3.33 4.18 5.64
C CYS A 57 -3.97 2.82 5.98
N LEU A 58 -5.29 2.76 5.93
CA LEU A 58 -6.06 1.54 6.14
C LEU A 58 -6.42 0.94 4.79
N THR A 59 -5.86 -0.21 4.49
CA THR A 59 -6.19 -0.97 3.29
C THR A 59 -7.00 -2.21 3.69
N VAL A 60 -8.24 -2.25 3.25
CA VAL A 60 -9.14 -3.39 3.46
C VAL A 60 -9.57 -3.89 2.09
N ARG A 61 -9.22 -5.13 1.80
CA ARG A 61 -9.69 -5.79 0.59
C ARG A 61 -11.11 -6.28 0.80
N ASP A 62 -12.02 -5.74 0.03
CA ASP A 62 -13.42 -6.16 0.02
C ASP A 62 -13.82 -6.82 -1.31
N SER A 63 -15.07 -7.25 -1.43
CA SER A 63 -15.59 -7.93 -2.62
C SER A 63 -15.59 -7.07 -3.88
N ALA A 64 -15.49 -5.74 -3.76
CA ALA A 64 -15.43 -4.84 -4.91
C ALA A 64 -14.08 -4.87 -5.64
N TYR A 65 -13.05 -5.42 -5.00
CA TYR A 65 -11.70 -5.49 -5.58
C TYR A 65 -11.63 -6.35 -6.83
N LEU A 66 -12.27 -7.52 -6.82
CA LEU A 66 -12.33 -8.43 -7.98
C LEU A 66 -13.77 -8.92 -8.18
N PRO A 67 -14.57 -8.27 -9.02
CA PRO A 67 -15.97 -8.63 -9.22
C PRO A 67 -16.18 -9.83 -10.14
N ASN A 68 -15.13 -10.41 -10.72
CA ASN A 68 -15.19 -11.49 -11.70
C ASN A 68 -15.19 -12.89 -11.06
N LYS A 69 -15.49 -13.92 -11.87
CA LYS A 69 -15.48 -15.34 -11.44
C LYS A 69 -14.17 -15.79 -10.82
N ASP A 70 -13.05 -15.21 -11.25
CA ASP A 70 -11.72 -15.46 -10.69
C ASP A 70 -11.60 -14.97 -9.25
N ALA A 71 -12.46 -14.03 -8.85
CA ALA A 71 -12.53 -13.53 -7.49
C ALA A 71 -12.98 -14.58 -6.47
N LEU A 72 -13.80 -15.55 -6.88
CA LEU A 72 -14.30 -16.61 -5.99
C LEU A 72 -13.16 -17.46 -5.40
N TYR A 73 -12.10 -17.67 -6.16
CA TYR A 73 -10.93 -18.41 -5.70
C TYR A 73 -10.16 -17.67 -4.59
N HIS A 74 -10.25 -16.34 -4.56
CA HIS A 74 -9.53 -15.48 -3.63
C HIS A 74 -10.44 -14.79 -2.59
N ASN A 75 -11.72 -15.14 -2.53
CA ASN A 75 -12.69 -14.50 -1.65
C ASN A 75 -12.37 -14.65 -0.15
N TYR A 76 -11.61 -15.67 0.23
CA TYR A 76 -11.17 -15.87 1.61
C TYR A 76 -10.31 -14.71 2.14
N ARG A 77 -9.79 -13.85 1.27
CA ARG A 77 -9.03 -12.65 1.62
C ARG A 77 -9.91 -11.41 1.76
N ASP A 78 -11.19 -11.52 1.36
CA ASP A 78 -12.10 -10.39 1.43
C ASP A 78 -12.53 -10.17 2.88
N CYS A 79 -12.54 -8.91 3.27
CA CYS A 79 -12.94 -8.47 4.59
C CYS A 79 -13.92 -7.31 4.46
N GLU A 80 -14.68 -7.08 5.51
CA GLU A 80 -15.57 -5.92 5.59
C GLU A 80 -14.90 -4.81 6.40
N ILE A 81 -15.07 -3.58 5.95
CA ILE A 81 -14.51 -2.40 6.62
C ILE A 81 -15.01 -2.28 8.07
N ASP A 82 -16.23 -2.70 8.34
CA ASP A 82 -16.83 -2.63 9.67
C ASP A 82 -16.02 -3.37 10.73
N ASN A 83 -15.32 -4.43 10.35
CA ASN A 83 -14.43 -5.17 11.24
C ASN A 83 -13.22 -4.35 11.73
N TYR A 84 -12.93 -3.25 11.07
CA TYR A 84 -11.76 -2.38 11.37
C TYR A 84 -12.15 -1.06 12.01
N LEU A 85 -13.45 -0.77 12.16
CA LEU A 85 -13.92 0.51 12.71
C LEU A 85 -13.44 0.77 14.12
N LEU A 86 -13.46 -0.23 14.98
CA LEU A 86 -12.96 -0.09 16.35
C LEU A 86 -11.48 0.28 16.40
N ALA A 87 -10.67 -0.35 15.55
CA ALA A 87 -9.26 -0.01 15.45
C ALA A 87 -9.05 1.41 14.93
N ALA A 88 -9.81 1.82 13.91
CA ALA A 88 -9.77 3.16 13.38
C ALA A 88 -10.18 4.22 14.42
N GLU A 89 -11.22 3.94 15.20
CA GLU A 89 -11.65 4.82 16.29
C GLU A 89 -10.58 4.98 17.37
N GLU A 90 -9.94 3.89 17.79
CA GLU A 90 -8.87 3.93 18.79
C GLU A 90 -7.65 4.72 18.30
N ILE A 91 -7.28 4.56 17.04
CA ILE A 91 -6.19 5.33 16.42
C ILE A 91 -6.57 6.81 16.39
N THR A 92 -7.79 7.13 15.99
CA THR A 92 -8.28 8.52 15.92
C THR A 92 -8.36 9.19 17.28
N LYS A 93 -8.76 8.46 18.32
CA LYS A 93 -8.74 8.98 19.72
C LYS A 93 -7.34 9.39 20.17
N ARG A 94 -6.31 8.81 19.60
CA ARG A 94 -4.91 9.16 19.88
C ARG A 94 -4.40 10.35 19.06
N GLY A 95 -5.28 10.99 18.27
CA GLY A 95 -4.95 12.15 17.45
C GLY A 95 -4.29 11.81 16.12
N ILE A 96 -4.37 10.54 15.67
CA ILE A 96 -3.80 10.06 14.42
C ILE A 96 -4.92 9.93 13.40
N TYR A 97 -4.73 10.46 12.20
CA TYR A 97 -5.71 10.33 11.12
C TYR A 97 -5.69 8.91 10.53
N VAL A 98 -6.86 8.43 10.14
CA VAL A 98 -6.99 7.14 9.44
C VAL A 98 -7.56 7.41 8.05
N ILE A 99 -6.81 7.02 7.02
CA ILE A 99 -7.19 7.20 5.62
C ILE A 99 -7.50 5.83 5.03
N ARG A 100 -8.75 5.61 4.63
CA ARG A 100 -9.10 4.40 3.87
C ARG A 100 -8.56 4.49 2.46
N MET A 101 -7.79 3.48 2.06
CA MET A 101 -7.20 3.38 0.74
C MET A 101 -8.04 2.46 -0.16
N GLY A 102 -8.10 2.76 -1.46
CA GLY A 102 -8.70 1.92 -2.47
C GLY A 102 -9.42 2.74 -3.54
N ALA A 103 -9.29 2.33 -4.79
CA ALA A 103 -9.97 2.95 -5.92
C ALA A 103 -11.40 2.45 -6.09
N LYS A 104 -11.66 1.20 -5.69
CA LYS A 104 -12.99 0.58 -5.69
C LYS A 104 -13.18 -0.10 -4.34
N VAL A 105 -14.12 0.39 -3.58
CA VAL A 105 -14.45 -0.10 -2.24
C VAL A 105 -15.96 -0.07 -2.03
N ASN A 106 -16.43 -0.95 -1.22
CA ASN A 106 -17.82 -0.93 -0.77
C ASN A 106 -18.04 0.09 0.33
#